data_69d523fffe7149de9a2eec79c1cdc4d7
#
_entry.id   69d523fffe7149de9a2eec79c1cdc4d7
#
_cell.length_a   1.000
_cell.length_b   1.000
_cell.length_c   1.000
_cell.angle_alpha   90.00
_cell.angle_beta   90.00
_cell.angle_gamma   90.00
#
_symmetry.space_group_name_H-M   'P 1'
#
loop_
_entity.id
_entity.type
_entity.pdbx_description
1 polymer ?
#
loop_
_entity_poly.entity_id
_entity_poly.type
_entity_poly.pdbx_seq_one_letter_code
_entity_poly.pdbx_strand_id
1 'polypeptide(L)'
;MGDLMHALPAITEAKQNIPNLEFDWVVDRNFKSVPKWHPDVNRTIETNHREWKLNIFSSNSRGAIKEVLKKIDGEDYDVVIDMQNNLKSAFLSYLLRSDVTGLDAKSSREFPAHLAYKTKFHVPKELHAIERQKQLLSKALGYRHSPGTVNYGISRDHFVDPNIELPDQYAVCVQNASWPTKQWSVQNWQSLVKSLEDTDIHLLFPSGNQDELERANEICLDSKNAFALDVMPLDQVAFILDKAKFAICSDTGLAHLSALTGTPSLTLYGPTNTSLIGTKGENQYHLSGDENQIDKITVETVLRKVNDLNFLN
;
A
#
# COMPACT_ATOMS: atom_id res chain seq x y z
N MET A 1 2.39 -4.11 1.45
CA MET A 1 1.16 -3.28 1.59
C MET A 1 0.88 -2.51 0.31
N GLY A 2 1.74 -1.61 -0.16
CA GLY A 2 1.51 -0.83 -1.40
C GLY A 2 1.13 -1.65 -2.62
N ASP A 3 1.81 -2.78 -2.88
CA ASP A 3 1.49 -3.67 -4.01
C ASP A 3 0.03 -4.17 -3.99
N LEU A 4 -0.54 -4.41 -2.79
CA LEU A 4 -1.95 -4.82 -2.65
C LEU A 4 -2.90 -3.67 -3.02
N MET A 5 -2.58 -2.45 -2.58
CA MET A 5 -3.37 -1.27 -2.93
C MET A 5 -3.31 -0.95 -4.42
N HIS A 6 -2.16 -1.17 -5.06
CA HIS A 6 -2.03 -1.03 -6.51
C HIS A 6 -2.90 -2.01 -7.31
N ALA A 7 -3.29 -3.14 -6.70
CA ALA A 7 -4.13 -4.15 -7.36
C ALA A 7 -5.63 -3.84 -7.25
N LEU A 8 -6.08 -3.08 -6.25
CA LEU A 8 -7.51 -2.78 -6.05
C LEU A 8 -8.18 -2.12 -7.26
N PRO A 9 -7.58 -1.12 -7.94
CA PRO A 9 -8.18 -0.56 -9.15
C PRO A 9 -8.37 -1.57 -10.29
N ALA A 10 -7.56 -2.62 -10.33
CA ALA A 10 -7.74 -3.70 -11.31
C ALA A 10 -8.99 -4.55 -11.00
N ILE A 11 -9.24 -4.84 -9.72
CA ILE A 11 -10.45 -5.53 -9.27
C ILE A 11 -11.70 -4.71 -9.63
N THR A 12 -11.68 -3.41 -9.30
CA THR A 12 -12.78 -2.48 -9.64
C THR A 12 -13.06 -2.47 -11.14
N GLU A 13 -12.03 -2.33 -11.98
CA GLU A 13 -12.19 -2.33 -13.44
C GLU A 13 -12.71 -3.67 -13.97
N ALA A 14 -12.19 -4.78 -13.46
CA ALA A 14 -12.63 -6.11 -13.88
C ALA A 14 -14.11 -6.33 -13.56
N LYS A 15 -14.56 -5.93 -12.37
CA LYS A 15 -15.95 -6.04 -11.95
C LYS A 15 -16.91 -5.18 -12.79
N GLN A 16 -16.47 -3.98 -13.19
CA GLN A 16 -17.23 -3.13 -14.11
C GLN A 16 -17.43 -3.76 -15.49
N ASN A 17 -16.46 -4.54 -15.95
CA ASN A 17 -16.53 -5.22 -17.25
C ASN A 17 -17.22 -6.59 -17.19
N ILE A 18 -17.13 -7.29 -16.04
CA ILE A 18 -17.68 -8.62 -15.80
C ILE A 18 -18.48 -8.59 -14.49
N PRO A 19 -19.77 -8.23 -14.51
CA PRO A 19 -20.55 -7.97 -13.28
C PRO A 19 -20.68 -9.16 -12.32
N ASN A 20 -20.65 -10.41 -12.84
CA ASN A 20 -20.78 -11.62 -12.02
C ASN A 20 -19.44 -12.18 -11.55
N LEU A 21 -18.33 -11.43 -11.73
CA LEU A 21 -17.01 -11.85 -11.30
C LEU A 21 -16.92 -11.83 -9.77
N GLU A 22 -16.34 -12.87 -9.19
CA GLU A 22 -16.05 -12.98 -7.77
C GLU A 22 -14.54 -13.16 -7.58
N PHE A 23 -14.00 -12.55 -6.54
CA PHE A 23 -12.57 -12.65 -6.23
C PHE A 23 -12.35 -13.28 -4.85
N ASP A 24 -11.52 -14.32 -4.82
CA ASP A 24 -10.85 -14.75 -3.61
C ASP A 24 -9.41 -14.27 -3.65
N TRP A 25 -8.92 -13.73 -2.56
CA TRP A 25 -7.60 -13.11 -2.52
C TRP A 25 -6.66 -13.81 -1.54
N VAL A 26 -5.57 -14.35 -2.06
CA VAL A 26 -4.48 -14.90 -1.25
C VAL A 26 -3.59 -13.75 -0.77
N VAL A 27 -3.43 -13.57 0.54
CA VAL A 27 -2.76 -12.41 1.14
C VAL A 27 -1.97 -12.79 2.39
N ASP A 28 -0.84 -12.09 2.64
CA ASP A 28 -0.16 -12.20 3.93
C ASP A 28 -1.05 -11.69 5.07
N ARG A 29 -1.14 -12.46 6.16
CA ARG A 29 -2.03 -12.17 7.31
C ARG A 29 -1.87 -10.77 7.89
N ASN A 30 -0.67 -10.18 7.78
CA ASN A 30 -0.43 -8.83 8.29
C ASN A 30 -1.13 -7.74 7.47
N PHE A 31 -1.60 -8.07 6.27
CA PHE A 31 -2.26 -7.13 5.36
C PHE A 31 -3.64 -7.60 4.89
N LYS A 32 -4.23 -8.55 5.62
CA LYS A 32 -5.53 -9.14 5.26
C LYS A 32 -6.69 -8.14 5.21
N SER A 33 -6.55 -7.02 5.89
CA SER A 33 -7.52 -5.93 5.87
C SER A 33 -7.65 -5.30 4.48
N VAL A 34 -6.54 -5.11 3.76
CA VAL A 34 -6.53 -4.38 2.49
C VAL A 34 -7.50 -4.99 1.44
N PRO A 35 -7.47 -6.29 1.14
CA PRO A 35 -8.44 -6.88 0.22
C PRO A 35 -9.88 -6.82 0.74
N LYS A 36 -10.09 -6.90 2.06
CA LYS A 36 -11.42 -6.86 2.66
C LYS A 36 -12.13 -5.52 2.53
N TRP A 37 -11.37 -4.44 2.31
CA TRP A 37 -11.97 -3.13 2.06
C TRP A 37 -12.68 -3.05 0.70
N HIS A 38 -12.37 -3.96 -0.23
CA HIS A 38 -13.04 -4.01 -1.52
C HIS A 38 -14.27 -4.94 -1.47
N PRO A 39 -15.49 -4.43 -1.74
CA PRO A 39 -16.73 -5.19 -1.58
C PRO A 39 -16.83 -6.40 -2.54
N ASP A 40 -16.11 -6.38 -3.65
CA ASP A 40 -16.10 -7.46 -4.62
C ASP A 40 -15.08 -8.56 -4.33
N VAL A 41 -14.34 -8.46 -3.23
CA VAL A 41 -13.51 -9.55 -2.71
C VAL A 41 -14.37 -10.40 -1.77
N ASN A 42 -14.70 -11.60 -2.22
CA ASN A 42 -15.60 -12.52 -1.51
C ASN A 42 -14.93 -13.06 -0.23
N ARG A 43 -13.68 -13.51 -0.33
CA ARG A 43 -12.91 -14.00 0.82
C ARG A 43 -11.42 -13.78 0.69
N THR A 44 -10.73 -13.75 1.84
CA THR A 44 -9.27 -13.72 1.92
C THR A 44 -8.73 -15.06 2.40
N ILE A 45 -7.71 -15.57 1.72
CA ILE A 45 -6.96 -16.77 2.11
C ILE A 45 -5.63 -16.30 2.70
N GLU A 46 -5.49 -16.43 4.01
CA GLU A 46 -4.33 -15.90 4.74
C GLU A 46 -3.10 -16.78 4.57
N THR A 47 -1.96 -16.16 4.30
CA THR A 47 -0.63 -16.78 4.25
C THR A 47 0.28 -16.17 5.31
N ASN A 48 1.41 -16.83 5.59
CA ASN A 48 2.41 -16.32 6.52
C ASN A 48 3.81 -16.44 5.92
N HIS A 49 4.03 -15.75 4.81
CA HIS A 49 5.29 -15.82 4.07
C HIS A 49 6.53 -15.44 4.89
N ARG A 50 6.40 -14.54 5.89
CA ARG A 50 7.52 -14.14 6.75
C ARG A 50 8.01 -15.31 7.60
N GLU A 51 7.10 -16.03 8.23
CA GLU A 51 7.42 -17.20 9.05
C GLU A 51 7.92 -18.35 8.17
N TRP A 52 7.27 -18.59 7.04
CA TRP A 52 7.68 -19.64 6.11
C TRP A 52 9.11 -19.45 5.60
N LYS A 53 9.50 -18.21 5.30
CA LYS A 53 10.86 -17.89 4.86
C LYS A 53 11.92 -18.27 5.92
N LEU A 54 11.61 -18.08 7.19
CA LEU A 54 12.54 -18.37 8.29
C LEU A 54 12.61 -19.86 8.61
N ASN A 55 11.51 -20.60 8.44
CA ASN A 55 11.35 -21.97 8.90
C ASN A 55 10.67 -22.89 7.87
N ILE A 56 11.01 -22.77 6.58
CA ILE A 56 10.34 -23.50 5.49
C ILE A 56 10.39 -25.02 5.65
N PHE A 57 11.43 -25.54 6.30
CA PHE A 57 11.61 -26.97 6.55
C PHE A 57 10.91 -27.47 7.84
N SER A 58 10.35 -26.59 8.65
CA SER A 58 9.60 -27.01 9.85
C SER A 58 8.31 -27.74 9.47
N SER A 59 7.89 -28.69 10.32
CA SER A 59 6.62 -29.39 10.15
C SER A 59 5.43 -28.42 10.15
N ASN A 60 5.48 -27.38 10.99
CA ASN A 60 4.44 -26.36 11.12
C ASN A 60 4.29 -25.54 9.83
N SER A 61 5.40 -25.05 9.26
CA SER A 61 5.35 -24.28 8.01
C SER A 61 4.86 -25.14 6.84
N ARG A 62 5.32 -26.39 6.72
CA ARG A 62 4.85 -27.31 5.70
C ARG A 62 3.36 -27.64 5.84
N GLY A 63 2.88 -27.83 7.09
CA GLY A 63 1.47 -28.01 7.38
C GLY A 63 0.63 -26.80 6.96
N ALA A 64 1.06 -25.58 7.35
CA ALA A 64 0.38 -24.34 7.00
C ALA A 64 0.34 -24.09 5.48
N ILE A 65 1.45 -24.34 4.76
CA ILE A 65 1.48 -24.24 3.29
C ILE A 65 0.49 -25.24 2.68
N LYS A 66 0.48 -26.50 3.14
CA LYS A 66 -0.43 -27.52 2.65
C LYS A 66 -1.91 -27.14 2.85
N GLU A 67 -2.25 -26.54 3.98
CA GLU A 67 -3.61 -26.04 4.26
C GLU A 67 -4.02 -24.93 3.30
N VAL A 68 -3.11 -23.98 3.00
CA VAL A 68 -3.36 -22.92 2.02
C VAL A 68 -3.57 -23.51 0.62
N LEU A 69 -2.68 -24.42 0.20
CA LEU A 69 -2.82 -25.09 -1.11
C LEU A 69 -4.15 -25.86 -1.19
N LYS A 70 -4.54 -26.59 -0.13
CA LYS A 70 -5.81 -27.32 -0.09
C LYS A 70 -7.02 -26.38 -0.21
N LYS A 71 -6.96 -25.18 0.41
CA LYS A 71 -8.04 -24.20 0.30
C LYS A 71 -8.17 -23.62 -1.11
N ILE A 72 -7.06 -23.46 -1.83
CA ILE A 72 -7.07 -22.95 -3.21
C ILE A 72 -7.44 -24.08 -4.17
N ASP A 73 -6.75 -25.23 -4.14
CA ASP A 73 -6.99 -26.37 -5.04
C ASP A 73 -8.33 -27.10 -4.77
N GLY A 74 -8.99 -26.80 -3.66
CA GLY A 74 -10.28 -27.36 -3.30
C GLY A 74 -11.48 -26.62 -3.88
N GLU A 75 -11.24 -25.48 -4.52
CA GLU A 75 -12.26 -24.67 -5.20
C GLU A 75 -12.08 -24.81 -6.72
N ASP A 76 -13.17 -24.67 -7.44
CA ASP A 76 -13.19 -24.75 -8.91
C ASP A 76 -13.09 -23.32 -9.49
N TYR A 77 -11.87 -22.74 -9.43
CA TYR A 77 -11.62 -21.41 -9.99
C TYR A 77 -11.52 -21.46 -11.51
N ASP A 78 -12.22 -20.56 -12.20
CA ASP A 78 -12.07 -20.36 -13.64
C ASP A 78 -10.64 -19.93 -14.01
N VAL A 79 -9.99 -19.14 -13.15
CA VAL A 79 -8.61 -18.66 -13.34
C VAL A 79 -7.93 -18.36 -12.00
N VAL A 80 -6.65 -18.73 -11.90
CA VAL A 80 -5.76 -18.32 -10.79
C VAL A 80 -4.70 -17.38 -11.35
N ILE A 81 -4.55 -16.19 -10.75
CA ILE A 81 -3.67 -15.12 -11.26
C ILE A 81 -2.69 -14.70 -10.18
N ASP A 82 -1.38 -14.77 -10.46
CA ASP A 82 -0.36 -14.16 -9.61
C ASP A 82 -0.17 -12.69 -10.02
N MET A 83 -0.76 -11.80 -9.26
CA MET A 83 -0.64 -10.36 -9.47
C MET A 83 0.63 -9.75 -8.86
N GLN A 84 1.28 -10.43 -7.91
CA GLN A 84 2.49 -9.93 -7.26
C GLN A 84 3.76 -10.18 -8.09
N ASN A 85 3.83 -11.30 -8.80
CA ASN A 85 4.92 -11.68 -9.71
C ASN A 85 6.33 -11.58 -9.10
N ASN A 86 6.48 -11.98 -7.82
CA ASN A 86 7.75 -12.11 -7.14
C ASN A 86 8.03 -13.58 -6.77
N LEU A 87 9.24 -13.88 -6.27
CA LEU A 87 9.62 -15.26 -5.95
C LEU A 87 8.75 -15.91 -4.87
N LYS A 88 8.20 -15.12 -3.94
CA LYS A 88 7.36 -15.65 -2.85
C LYS A 88 6.01 -16.11 -3.35
N SER A 89 5.34 -15.28 -4.18
CA SER A 89 4.06 -15.64 -4.79
C SER A 89 4.24 -16.74 -5.83
N ALA A 90 5.30 -16.66 -6.64
CA ALA A 90 5.64 -17.69 -7.62
C ALA A 90 5.91 -19.06 -6.97
N PHE A 91 6.53 -19.11 -5.80
CA PHE A 91 6.71 -20.36 -5.05
C PHE A 91 5.37 -21.02 -4.69
N LEU A 92 4.41 -20.23 -4.17
CA LEU A 92 3.08 -20.75 -3.88
C LEU A 92 2.37 -21.19 -5.17
N SER A 93 2.45 -20.37 -6.22
CA SER A 93 1.87 -20.66 -7.54
C SER A 93 2.40 -21.96 -8.14
N TYR A 94 3.69 -22.23 -7.99
CA TYR A 94 4.33 -23.47 -8.46
C TYR A 94 3.82 -24.73 -7.76
N LEU A 95 3.41 -24.61 -6.49
CA LEU A 95 2.92 -25.73 -5.68
C LEU A 95 1.43 -26.03 -5.90
N LEU A 96 0.68 -25.12 -6.55
CA LEU A 96 -0.72 -25.33 -6.88
C LEU A 96 -0.87 -26.38 -7.98
N ARG A 97 -1.98 -27.11 -7.96
CA ARG A 97 -2.40 -28.01 -9.05
C ARG A 97 -3.08 -27.27 -10.18
N SER A 98 -3.71 -26.15 -9.83
CA SER A 98 -4.40 -25.28 -10.79
C SER A 98 -3.41 -24.57 -11.70
N ASP A 99 -3.80 -24.32 -12.93
CA ASP A 99 -3.01 -23.55 -13.89
C ASP A 99 -2.97 -22.08 -13.49
N VAL A 100 -1.78 -21.56 -13.18
CA VAL A 100 -1.60 -20.18 -12.78
C VAL A 100 -1.24 -19.30 -13.96
N THR A 101 -1.87 -18.14 -14.02
CA THR A 101 -1.61 -17.05 -14.98
C THR A 101 -0.74 -15.96 -14.32
N GLY A 102 0.20 -15.39 -15.06
CA GLY A 102 1.06 -14.33 -14.56
C GLY A 102 1.77 -13.56 -15.66
N LEU A 103 2.80 -12.79 -15.28
CA LEU A 103 3.61 -12.03 -16.23
C LEU A 103 4.69 -12.89 -16.89
N ASP A 104 5.05 -12.56 -18.14
CA ASP A 104 6.15 -13.20 -18.86
C ASP A 104 7.54 -12.82 -18.28
N ALA A 105 8.60 -13.43 -18.83
CA ALA A 105 9.97 -13.21 -18.40
C ALA A 105 10.44 -11.73 -18.52
N LYS A 106 9.92 -11.00 -19.52
CA LYS A 106 10.27 -9.59 -19.74
C LYS A 106 9.54 -8.67 -18.78
N SER A 107 8.38 -9.06 -18.33
CA SER A 107 7.47 -8.27 -17.49
C SER A 107 7.56 -8.63 -16.01
N SER A 108 7.98 -9.83 -15.65
CA SER A 108 8.05 -10.30 -14.27
C SER A 108 8.94 -9.41 -13.40
N ARG A 109 8.52 -9.19 -12.16
CA ARG A 109 9.24 -8.34 -11.19
C ARG A 109 10.57 -8.97 -10.79
N GLU A 110 10.57 -10.28 -10.53
CA GLU A 110 11.74 -11.02 -10.09
C GLU A 110 11.96 -12.25 -11.00
N PHE A 111 13.18 -12.41 -11.50
CA PHE A 111 13.57 -13.64 -12.22
C PHE A 111 13.90 -14.72 -11.18
N PRO A 112 13.45 -15.97 -11.36
CA PRO A 112 12.70 -16.56 -12.46
C PRO A 112 11.19 -16.78 -12.16
N ALA A 113 10.50 -15.91 -11.46
CA ALA A 113 9.10 -16.08 -11.03
C ALA A 113 8.15 -16.51 -12.16
N HIS A 114 8.37 -16.04 -13.38
CA HIS A 114 7.57 -16.38 -14.56
C HIS A 114 7.54 -17.90 -14.90
N LEU A 115 8.49 -18.69 -14.39
CA LEU A 115 8.51 -20.13 -14.61
C LEU A 115 7.37 -20.86 -13.89
N ALA A 116 6.81 -20.25 -12.85
CA ALA A 116 5.68 -20.82 -12.11
C ALA A 116 4.33 -20.71 -12.84
N TYR A 117 4.26 -19.94 -13.94
CA TYR A 117 3.00 -19.67 -14.62
C TYR A 117 2.87 -20.49 -15.92
N LYS A 118 1.68 -21.04 -16.14
CA LYS A 118 1.35 -21.73 -17.40
C LYS A 118 0.96 -20.73 -18.48
N THR A 119 0.05 -19.82 -18.17
CA THR A 119 -0.33 -18.72 -19.06
C THR A 119 0.44 -17.45 -18.69
N LYS A 120 1.04 -16.80 -19.68
CA LYS A 120 1.93 -15.66 -19.47
C LYS A 120 1.56 -14.51 -20.37
N PHE A 121 1.43 -13.33 -19.78
CA PHE A 121 1.14 -12.11 -20.51
C PHE A 121 2.30 -11.12 -20.45
N HIS A 122 2.55 -10.47 -21.56
CA HIS A 122 3.48 -9.36 -21.63
C HIS A 122 2.79 -8.07 -21.16
N VAL A 123 3.40 -7.38 -20.17
CA VAL A 123 3.00 -6.06 -19.70
C VAL A 123 4.26 -5.23 -19.48
N PRO A 124 4.42 -4.08 -20.15
CA PRO A 124 5.64 -3.25 -20.07
C PRO A 124 6.01 -2.86 -18.63
N LYS A 125 7.31 -2.88 -18.31
CA LYS A 125 7.83 -2.53 -16.96
C LYS A 125 7.81 -1.02 -16.71
N GLU A 126 7.77 -0.25 -17.75
CA GLU A 126 7.77 1.22 -17.76
C GLU A 126 6.43 1.82 -17.33
N LEU A 127 5.39 1.00 -17.31
CA LEU A 127 4.08 1.41 -16.85
C LEU A 127 4.03 1.49 -15.33
N HIS A 128 3.20 2.41 -14.83
CA HIS A 128 2.90 2.51 -13.40
C HIS A 128 2.33 1.19 -12.84
N ALA A 129 2.65 0.86 -11.59
CA ALA A 129 2.26 -0.39 -10.95
C ALA A 129 0.74 -0.66 -11.06
N ILE A 130 -0.12 0.33 -10.84
CA ILE A 130 -1.57 0.20 -11.00
C ILE A 130 -1.93 -0.21 -12.44
N GLU A 131 -1.36 0.46 -13.44
CA GLU A 131 -1.64 0.15 -14.85
C GLU A 131 -1.17 -1.25 -15.24
N ARG A 132 -0.06 -1.69 -14.66
CA ARG A 132 0.46 -3.05 -14.87
C ARG A 132 -0.50 -4.10 -14.30
N GLN A 133 -1.06 -3.86 -13.11
CA GLN A 133 -2.06 -4.75 -12.50
C GLN A 133 -3.35 -4.80 -13.33
N LYS A 134 -3.85 -3.64 -13.76
CA LYS A 134 -5.03 -3.54 -14.62
C LYS A 134 -4.83 -4.27 -15.95
N GLN A 135 -3.67 -4.08 -16.61
CA GLN A 135 -3.38 -4.78 -17.87
C GLN A 135 -3.22 -6.29 -17.71
N LEU A 136 -2.59 -6.76 -16.63
CA LEU A 136 -2.49 -8.19 -16.38
C LEU A 136 -3.88 -8.82 -16.21
N LEU A 137 -4.71 -8.22 -15.35
CA LEU A 137 -6.03 -8.72 -15.04
C LEU A 137 -6.94 -8.68 -16.29
N SER A 138 -6.92 -7.59 -17.05
CA SER A 138 -7.71 -7.46 -18.28
C SER A 138 -7.35 -8.51 -19.34
N LYS A 139 -6.05 -8.81 -19.50
CA LYS A 139 -5.58 -9.86 -20.42
C LYS A 139 -5.95 -11.25 -19.94
N ALA A 140 -5.87 -11.51 -18.64
CA ALA A 140 -6.21 -12.79 -18.05
C ALA A 140 -7.72 -13.08 -18.16
N LEU A 141 -8.56 -12.06 -18.01
CA LEU A 141 -10.03 -12.19 -18.03
C LEU A 141 -10.66 -11.84 -19.39
N GLY A 142 -9.89 -11.37 -20.36
CA GLY A 142 -10.35 -11.14 -21.74
C GLY A 142 -11.23 -9.90 -21.94
N TYR A 143 -11.11 -8.85 -21.09
CA TYR A 143 -11.82 -7.59 -21.30
C TYR A 143 -10.88 -6.49 -21.78
N ARG A 144 -11.45 -5.38 -22.29
CA ARG A 144 -10.68 -4.22 -22.75
C ARG A 144 -10.30 -3.32 -21.57
N HIS A 145 -9.01 -3.19 -21.33
CA HIS A 145 -8.46 -2.27 -20.33
C HIS A 145 -8.75 -0.80 -20.67
N SER A 146 -9.08 -0.01 -19.65
CA SER A 146 -9.27 1.45 -19.72
C SER A 146 -8.13 2.16 -18.98
N PRO A 147 -7.15 2.74 -19.69
CA PRO A 147 -6.01 3.38 -19.05
C PRO A 147 -6.38 4.69 -18.33
N GLY A 148 -5.57 5.07 -17.33
CA GLY A 148 -5.59 6.39 -16.70
C GLY A 148 -6.54 6.56 -15.52
N THR A 149 -7.69 5.90 -15.49
CA THR A 149 -8.64 6.01 -14.36
C THR A 149 -8.16 5.19 -13.17
N VAL A 150 -8.08 5.82 -12.00
CA VAL A 150 -7.78 5.14 -10.74
C VAL A 150 -9.00 5.24 -9.83
N ASN A 151 -9.64 4.09 -9.62
CA ASN A 151 -10.72 3.93 -8.65
C ASN A 151 -10.39 2.71 -7.80
N TYR A 152 -10.15 2.92 -6.52
CA TYR A 152 -9.80 1.85 -5.60
C TYR A 152 -10.98 0.96 -5.21
N GLY A 153 -12.22 1.43 -5.42
CA GLY A 153 -13.45 0.66 -5.21
C GLY A 153 -13.69 0.20 -3.78
N ILE A 154 -13.11 0.86 -2.79
CA ILE A 154 -13.22 0.45 -1.39
C ILE A 154 -14.53 0.88 -0.75
N SER A 155 -15.00 0.08 0.24
CA SER A 155 -15.99 0.47 1.24
C SER A 155 -15.30 0.91 2.53
N ARG A 156 -15.77 2.02 3.09
CA ARG A 156 -15.32 2.53 4.39
C ARG A 156 -15.92 1.79 5.58
N ASP A 157 -16.89 0.90 5.33
CA ASP A 157 -17.57 0.13 6.39
C ASP A 157 -16.63 -0.78 7.19
N HIS A 158 -15.45 -1.07 6.63
CA HIS A 158 -14.41 -1.86 7.28
C HIS A 158 -13.37 -1.01 8.04
N PHE A 159 -13.48 0.32 7.97
CA PHE A 159 -12.62 1.19 8.77
C PHE A 159 -13.12 1.22 10.20
N VAL A 160 -12.23 1.03 11.15
CA VAL A 160 -12.57 0.86 12.56
C VAL A 160 -12.19 2.10 13.34
N ASP A 161 -13.14 2.70 14.02
CA ASP A 161 -12.87 3.80 14.94
C ASP A 161 -11.89 3.33 16.03
N PRO A 162 -10.75 4.00 16.22
CA PRO A 162 -9.77 3.64 17.23
C PRO A 162 -10.24 3.91 18.67
N ASN A 163 -11.40 4.55 18.85
CA ASN A 163 -11.94 4.98 20.15
C ASN A 163 -10.96 5.87 20.94
N ILE A 164 -10.25 6.74 20.25
CA ILE A 164 -9.42 7.79 20.82
C ILE A 164 -10.04 9.15 20.48
N GLU A 165 -9.80 10.14 21.32
CA GLU A 165 -10.22 11.50 21.02
C GLU A 165 -9.33 12.08 19.90
N LEU A 166 -9.93 12.32 18.73
CA LEU A 166 -9.25 12.94 17.60
C LEU A 166 -9.52 14.44 17.61
N PRO A 167 -8.51 15.29 17.32
CA PRO A 167 -8.73 16.71 17.14
C PRO A 167 -9.68 17.02 15.97
N ASP A 168 -10.41 18.14 16.05
CA ASP A 168 -11.32 18.55 14.97
C ASP A 168 -10.60 18.80 13.64
N GLN A 169 -9.38 19.33 13.70
CA GLN A 169 -8.55 19.64 12.52
C GLN A 169 -7.19 18.97 12.68
N TYR A 170 -6.89 17.98 11.87
CA TYR A 170 -5.59 17.32 11.93
C TYR A 170 -5.05 16.88 10.57
N ALA A 171 -3.75 16.76 10.51
CA ALA A 171 -3.01 16.11 9.44
C ALA A 171 -2.35 14.83 9.95
N VAL A 172 -2.21 13.85 9.08
CA VAL A 172 -1.46 12.62 9.37
C VAL A 172 -0.05 12.74 8.80
N CYS A 173 0.95 12.60 9.66
CA CYS A 173 2.36 12.64 9.32
C CYS A 173 2.96 11.23 9.33
N VAL A 174 3.17 10.64 8.15
CA VAL A 174 3.72 9.29 8.01
C VAL A 174 5.24 9.37 7.91
N GLN A 175 5.90 9.26 9.05
CA GLN A 175 7.34 9.50 9.18
C GLN A 175 8.22 8.27 8.85
N ASN A 176 7.63 7.07 8.85
CA ASN A 176 8.35 5.81 8.69
C ASN A 176 8.36 5.30 7.24
N ALA A 177 9.42 4.60 6.91
CA ALA A 177 9.53 3.80 5.69
C ALA A 177 10.42 2.56 5.95
N SER A 178 10.24 1.51 5.14
CA SER A 178 10.98 0.25 5.31
C SER A 178 12.49 0.37 5.04
N TRP A 179 12.91 1.43 4.33
CA TRP A 179 14.31 1.67 3.99
C TRP A 179 14.76 3.01 4.56
N PRO A 180 15.92 3.07 5.23
CA PRO A 180 16.44 4.35 5.78
C PRO A 180 16.55 5.45 4.72
N THR A 181 16.90 5.11 3.48
CA THR A 181 17.01 6.07 2.36
C THR A 181 15.67 6.69 1.93
N LYS A 182 14.55 6.20 2.46
CA LYS A 182 13.20 6.72 2.24
C LYS A 182 12.63 7.43 3.47
N GLN A 183 13.39 7.52 4.54
CA GLN A 183 12.99 8.21 5.76
C GLN A 183 13.53 9.64 5.76
N TRP A 184 12.66 10.61 5.88
CA TRP A 184 13.05 12.00 6.14
C TRP A 184 13.56 12.10 7.57
N SER A 185 14.60 12.93 7.84
CA SER A 185 15.27 12.93 9.14
C SER A 185 14.34 13.35 10.29
N VAL A 186 14.62 12.88 11.51
CA VAL A 186 13.89 13.31 12.72
C VAL A 186 13.94 14.81 12.88
N GLN A 187 15.12 15.41 12.65
CA GLN A 187 15.34 16.86 12.75
C GLN A 187 14.47 17.66 11.78
N ASN A 188 14.29 17.13 10.55
CA ASN A 188 13.42 17.79 9.58
C ASN A 188 11.94 17.68 10.01
N TRP A 189 11.50 16.53 10.52
CA TRP A 189 10.15 16.35 11.06
C TRP A 189 9.90 17.27 12.26
N GLN A 190 10.85 17.37 13.21
CA GLN A 190 10.78 18.29 14.36
C GLN A 190 10.69 19.75 13.92
N SER A 191 11.48 20.12 12.91
CA SER A 191 11.46 21.48 12.35
C SER A 191 10.13 21.79 11.65
N LEU A 192 9.53 20.82 10.96
CA LEU A 192 8.20 20.94 10.37
C LEU A 192 7.12 21.10 11.45
N VAL A 193 7.14 20.25 12.48
CA VAL A 193 6.24 20.33 13.64
C VAL A 193 6.30 21.72 14.28
N LYS A 194 7.50 22.20 14.57
CA LYS A 194 7.70 23.53 15.15
C LYS A 194 7.17 24.67 14.26
N SER A 195 7.34 24.55 12.95
CA SER A 195 6.87 25.56 11.99
C SER A 195 5.34 25.62 11.87
N LEU A 196 4.64 24.55 12.27
CA LEU A 196 3.19 24.46 12.25
C LEU A 196 2.56 24.61 13.65
N GLU A 197 3.35 24.89 14.69
CA GLU A 197 2.89 24.94 16.09
C GLU A 197 1.83 26.03 16.34
N ASP A 198 1.91 27.13 15.61
CA ASP A 198 0.98 28.26 15.75
C ASP A 198 -0.25 28.16 14.80
N THR A 199 -0.44 27.00 14.15
CA THR A 199 -1.62 26.73 13.32
C THR A 199 -2.68 25.96 14.11
N ASP A 200 -3.94 25.98 13.63
CA ASP A 200 -5.03 25.21 14.24
C ASP A 200 -4.97 23.70 13.86
N ILE A 201 -3.92 23.28 13.15
CA ILE A 201 -3.77 21.89 12.68
C ILE A 201 -2.96 21.08 13.68
N HIS A 202 -3.53 19.98 14.16
CA HIS A 202 -2.82 18.98 14.93
C HIS A 202 -2.12 17.98 14.00
N LEU A 203 -0.95 17.50 14.40
CA LEU A 203 -0.15 16.56 13.61
C LEU A 203 -0.13 15.18 14.27
N LEU A 204 -0.70 14.18 13.64
CA LEU A 204 -0.79 12.82 14.17
C LEU A 204 0.22 11.91 13.48
N PHE A 205 1.03 11.21 14.27
CA PHE A 205 2.12 10.35 13.79
C PHE A 205 1.79 8.88 14.08
N PRO A 206 1.20 8.13 13.12
CA PRO A 206 0.89 6.72 13.30
C PRO A 206 2.17 5.86 13.28
N SER A 207 2.12 4.74 14.01
CA SER A 207 3.21 3.79 14.15
C SER A 207 2.73 2.35 13.91
N GLY A 208 3.52 1.54 13.21
CA GLY A 208 3.22 0.15 12.91
C GLY A 208 3.93 -0.86 13.83
N ASN A 209 4.87 -0.39 14.67
CA ASN A 209 5.63 -1.18 15.65
C ASN A 209 6.25 -0.25 16.70
N GLN A 210 6.91 -0.84 17.70
CA GLN A 210 7.47 -0.11 18.83
C GLN A 210 8.61 0.86 18.43
N ASP A 211 9.50 0.43 17.53
CA ASP A 211 10.62 1.28 17.07
C ASP A 211 10.09 2.54 16.34
N GLU A 212 9.00 2.38 15.59
CA GLU A 212 8.33 3.49 14.91
C GLU A 212 7.63 4.42 15.91
N LEU A 213 7.05 3.88 16.97
CA LEU A 213 6.45 4.67 18.05
C LEU A 213 7.50 5.48 18.81
N GLU A 214 8.64 4.88 19.14
CA GLU A 214 9.74 5.58 19.79
C GLU A 214 10.23 6.77 18.95
N ARG A 215 10.39 6.54 17.62
CA ARG A 215 10.74 7.60 16.68
C ARG A 215 9.66 8.70 16.59
N ALA A 216 8.37 8.32 16.59
CA ALA A 216 7.27 9.29 16.61
C ALA A 216 7.28 10.13 17.89
N ASN A 217 7.52 9.51 19.05
CA ASN A 217 7.65 10.21 20.32
C ASN A 217 8.82 11.19 20.31
N GLU A 218 9.97 10.81 19.73
CA GLU A 218 11.13 11.71 19.57
C GLU A 218 10.78 12.93 18.69
N ILE A 219 10.01 12.73 17.61
CA ILE A 219 9.57 13.81 16.72
C ILE A 219 8.61 14.76 17.45
N CYS A 220 7.69 14.23 18.24
CA CYS A 220 6.65 14.99 18.93
C CYS A 220 7.12 15.61 20.25
N LEU A 221 8.38 15.36 20.65
CA LEU A 221 8.91 15.85 21.92
C LEU A 221 8.78 17.38 22.01
N ASP A 222 8.26 17.85 23.15
CA ASP A 222 8.06 19.27 23.46
C ASP A 222 7.08 20.03 22.53
N SER A 223 6.33 19.32 21.68
CA SER A 223 5.31 19.90 20.81
C SER A 223 3.95 20.00 21.50
N LYS A 224 3.21 21.07 21.24
CA LYS A 224 1.84 21.27 21.75
C LYS A 224 0.77 20.69 20.81
N ASN A 225 1.08 20.56 19.54
CA ASN A 225 0.13 20.18 18.50
C ASN A 225 0.53 18.92 17.71
N ALA A 226 1.60 18.21 18.09
CA ALA A 226 2.01 16.96 17.46
C ALA A 226 1.92 15.79 18.45
N PHE A 227 1.33 14.67 18.00
CA PHE A 227 1.04 13.52 18.85
C PHE A 227 1.44 12.24 18.16
N ALA A 228 2.26 11.43 18.85
CA ALA A 228 2.53 10.06 18.45
C ALA A 228 1.32 9.19 18.79
N LEU A 229 0.87 8.39 17.85
CA LEU A 229 -0.22 7.43 18.05
C LEU A 229 0.35 6.06 18.40
N ASP A 230 -0.27 5.41 19.37
CA ASP A 230 0.05 4.04 19.71
C ASP A 230 -0.04 3.11 18.50
N VAL A 231 0.66 1.97 18.59
CA VAL A 231 0.59 0.93 17.55
C VAL A 231 -0.83 0.40 17.45
N MET A 232 -1.42 0.52 16.28
CA MET A 232 -2.79 0.12 16.03
C MET A 232 -2.98 -0.68 14.75
N PRO A 233 -4.07 -1.46 14.62
CA PRO A 233 -4.43 -2.16 13.40
C PRO A 233 -4.59 -1.22 12.20
N LEU A 234 -4.31 -1.74 11.01
CA LEU A 234 -4.35 -0.97 9.77
C LEU A 234 -5.75 -0.39 9.47
N ASP A 235 -6.82 -1.07 9.89
CA ASP A 235 -8.20 -0.58 9.74
C ASP A 235 -8.46 0.69 10.55
N GLN A 236 -7.81 0.85 11.72
CA GLN A 236 -7.86 2.06 12.51
C GLN A 236 -7.01 3.19 11.92
N VAL A 237 -5.83 2.86 11.38
CA VAL A 237 -5.02 3.84 10.65
C VAL A 237 -5.76 4.36 9.41
N ALA A 238 -6.49 3.48 8.71
CA ALA A 238 -7.33 3.85 7.58
C ALA A 238 -8.45 4.81 7.98
N PHE A 239 -9.10 4.57 9.12
CA PHE A 239 -10.10 5.48 9.68
C PHE A 239 -9.53 6.87 9.97
N ILE A 240 -8.36 6.93 10.63
CA ILE A 240 -7.69 8.20 10.96
C ILE A 240 -7.31 8.94 9.67
N LEU A 241 -6.77 8.25 8.67
CA LEU A 241 -6.43 8.86 7.37
C LEU A 241 -7.68 9.36 6.64
N ASP A 242 -8.77 8.59 6.63
CA ASP A 242 -10.02 8.97 5.96
C ASP A 242 -10.64 10.27 6.53
N LYS A 243 -10.41 10.55 7.81
CA LYS A 243 -10.89 11.75 8.51
C LYS A 243 -9.89 12.90 8.51
N ALA A 244 -8.64 12.67 8.13
CA ALA A 244 -7.61 13.70 8.12
C ALA A 244 -7.88 14.77 7.07
N LYS A 245 -7.56 16.02 7.40
CA LYS A 245 -7.64 17.13 6.45
C LYS A 245 -6.65 16.93 5.29
N PHE A 246 -5.44 16.48 5.61
CA PHE A 246 -4.41 16.10 4.64
C PHE A 246 -3.38 15.15 5.29
N ALA A 247 -2.47 14.63 4.48
CA ALA A 247 -1.35 13.85 4.97
C ALA A 247 -0.01 14.32 4.37
N ILE A 248 1.06 14.23 5.18
CA ILE A 248 2.45 14.38 4.71
C ILE A 248 3.12 13.03 4.94
N CYS A 249 3.60 12.40 3.88
CA CYS A 249 4.04 11.02 3.94
C CYS A 249 5.49 10.85 3.45
N SER A 250 6.27 10.03 4.13
CA SER A 250 7.42 9.38 3.52
C SER A 250 6.96 8.33 2.50
N ASP A 251 7.84 7.92 1.61
CA ASP A 251 7.58 6.89 0.58
C ASP A 251 7.36 5.50 1.19
N THR A 252 6.13 5.21 1.56
CA THR A 252 5.72 3.96 2.24
C THR A 252 4.32 3.52 1.85
N GLY A 253 3.92 2.33 2.32
CA GLY A 253 2.58 1.82 2.09
C GLY A 253 1.46 2.70 2.65
N LEU A 254 1.68 3.47 3.72
CA LEU A 254 0.68 4.40 4.25
C LEU A 254 0.47 5.63 3.34
N ALA A 255 1.45 6.03 2.53
CA ALA A 255 1.24 7.03 1.49
C ALA A 255 0.25 6.53 0.42
N HIS A 256 0.31 5.25 0.06
CA HIS A 256 -0.70 4.65 -0.82
C HIS A 256 -2.07 4.49 -0.14
N LEU A 257 -2.08 4.34 1.19
CA LEU A 257 -3.32 4.31 1.96
C LEU A 257 -4.00 5.69 1.94
N SER A 258 -3.25 6.80 2.05
CA SER A 258 -3.84 8.13 1.92
C SER A 258 -4.44 8.37 0.52
N ALA A 259 -3.81 7.84 -0.53
CA ALA A 259 -4.38 7.89 -1.88
C ALA A 259 -5.65 7.04 -2.00
N LEU A 260 -5.69 5.88 -1.36
CA LEU A 260 -6.81 4.95 -1.35
C LEU A 260 -8.01 5.51 -0.60
N THR A 261 -7.80 6.19 0.55
CA THR A 261 -8.87 6.86 1.31
C THR A 261 -9.37 8.13 0.63
N GLY A 262 -8.61 8.68 -0.33
CA GLY A 262 -8.90 9.96 -0.99
C GLY A 262 -8.42 11.17 -0.19
N THR A 263 -7.65 10.96 0.87
CA THR A 263 -7.06 12.03 1.69
C THR A 263 -6.06 12.82 0.86
N PRO A 264 -6.19 14.15 0.73
CA PRO A 264 -5.19 14.98 0.07
C PRO A 264 -3.80 14.72 0.68
N SER A 265 -2.78 14.49 -0.12
CA SER A 265 -1.47 14.17 0.44
C SER A 265 -0.29 14.73 -0.32
N LEU A 266 0.76 15.01 0.44
CA LEU A 266 2.08 15.35 -0.06
C LEU A 266 3.06 14.23 0.32
N THR A 267 3.53 13.45 -0.66
CA THR A 267 4.48 12.37 -0.43
C THR A 267 5.90 12.79 -0.80
N LEU A 268 6.82 12.55 0.13
CA LEU A 268 8.25 12.86 0.00
C LEU A 268 8.99 11.63 -0.54
N TYR A 269 9.65 11.78 -1.68
CA TYR A 269 10.36 10.71 -2.36
C TYR A 269 11.88 10.96 -2.39
N GLY A 270 12.63 9.93 -2.04
CA GLY A 270 14.06 9.85 -2.27
C GLY A 270 14.38 9.08 -3.56
N PRO A 271 14.91 7.85 -3.44
CA PRO A 271 15.40 7.07 -4.59
C PRO A 271 14.31 6.47 -5.48
N THR A 272 13.04 6.64 -5.14
CA THR A 272 11.91 5.98 -5.82
C THR A 272 11.51 6.73 -7.09
N ASN A 273 11.37 6.01 -8.19
CA ASN A 273 10.79 6.54 -9.42
C ASN A 273 9.26 6.64 -9.28
N THR A 274 8.76 7.85 -9.07
CA THR A 274 7.33 8.14 -8.86
C THR A 274 6.47 7.84 -10.08
N SER A 275 7.03 7.86 -11.29
CA SER A 275 6.28 7.50 -12.49
C SER A 275 5.87 6.02 -12.51
N LEU A 276 6.62 5.15 -11.80
CA LEU A 276 6.37 3.72 -11.74
C LEU A 276 5.53 3.28 -10.53
N ILE A 277 5.76 3.89 -9.36
CA ILE A 277 5.14 3.46 -8.11
C ILE A 277 4.72 4.62 -7.19
N GLY A 278 4.65 5.85 -7.68
CA GLY A 278 4.15 6.98 -6.89
C GLY A 278 2.67 6.82 -6.52
N THR A 279 2.23 7.52 -5.48
CA THR A 279 0.80 7.56 -5.12
C THR A 279 -0.03 8.09 -6.28
N LYS A 280 -1.20 7.51 -6.56
CA LYS A 280 -2.13 7.95 -7.59
C LYS A 280 -3.54 8.08 -7.06
N GLY A 281 -4.21 9.16 -7.44
CA GLY A 281 -5.56 9.52 -7.04
C GLY A 281 -5.74 11.02 -7.18
N GLU A 282 -6.91 11.51 -6.84
CA GLU A 282 -7.15 12.95 -6.74
C GLU A 282 -6.36 13.53 -5.57
N ASN A 283 -5.84 14.75 -5.73
CA ASN A 283 -5.10 15.48 -4.69
C ASN A 283 -3.89 14.74 -4.12
N GLN A 284 -3.21 13.94 -4.94
CA GLN A 284 -1.96 13.27 -4.57
C GLN A 284 -0.76 14.02 -5.17
N TYR A 285 0.05 14.62 -4.32
CA TYR A 285 1.18 15.47 -4.71
C TYR A 285 2.50 14.85 -4.28
N HIS A 286 3.55 15.13 -5.05
CA HIS A 286 4.87 14.54 -4.85
C HIS A 286 5.93 15.63 -4.73
N LEU A 287 6.87 15.44 -3.79
CA LEU A 287 8.16 16.13 -3.76
C LEU A 287 9.26 15.08 -3.87
N SER A 288 10.16 15.27 -4.81
CA SER A 288 11.34 14.41 -4.95
C SER A 288 12.59 15.18 -4.55
N GLY A 289 13.43 14.55 -3.74
CA GLY A 289 14.69 15.15 -3.35
C GLY A 289 15.69 15.16 -4.50
N ASP A 290 16.50 16.20 -4.58
CA ASP A 290 17.59 16.30 -5.53
C ASP A 290 18.54 15.09 -5.37
N GLU A 291 19.14 14.62 -6.48
CA GLU A 291 20.02 13.46 -6.50
C GLU A 291 19.37 12.18 -5.94
N ASN A 292 18.04 12.08 -5.96
CA ASN A 292 17.27 10.97 -5.37
C ASN A 292 17.50 10.80 -3.84
N GLN A 293 17.79 11.88 -3.12
CA GLN A 293 18.00 11.89 -1.68
C GLN A 293 16.85 12.61 -0.99
N ILE A 294 16.11 11.90 -0.12
CA ILE A 294 14.96 12.47 0.58
C ILE A 294 15.37 13.63 1.51
N ASP A 295 16.55 13.58 2.12
CA ASP A 295 17.06 14.63 3.01
C ASP A 295 17.44 15.93 2.29
N LYS A 296 17.45 15.94 0.94
CA LYS A 296 17.56 17.16 0.15
C LYS A 296 16.23 17.92 0.04
N ILE A 297 15.13 17.33 0.47
CA ILE A 297 13.86 18.04 0.61
C ILE A 297 13.92 18.85 1.89
N THR A 298 14.01 20.18 1.75
CA THR A 298 14.06 21.07 2.92
C THR A 298 12.68 21.31 3.52
N VAL A 299 12.64 21.67 4.81
CA VAL A 299 11.40 22.01 5.51
C VAL A 299 10.67 23.17 4.82
N GLU A 300 11.41 24.19 4.38
CA GLU A 300 10.85 25.34 3.66
C GLU A 300 10.17 24.91 2.36
N THR A 301 10.74 23.93 1.65
CA THR A 301 10.12 23.41 0.42
C THR A 301 8.81 22.68 0.71
N VAL A 302 8.77 21.88 1.80
CA VAL A 302 7.54 21.22 2.26
C VAL A 302 6.49 22.25 2.67
N LEU A 303 6.83 23.21 3.51
CA LEU A 303 5.92 24.27 3.97
C LEU A 303 5.36 25.11 2.82
N ARG A 304 6.22 25.53 1.88
CA ARG A 304 5.79 26.24 0.69
C ARG A 304 4.76 25.41 -0.09
N LYS A 305 5.03 24.10 -0.30
CA LYS A 305 4.12 23.23 -1.01
C LYS A 305 2.79 23.02 -0.28
N VAL A 306 2.81 22.85 1.03
CA VAL A 306 1.61 22.77 1.90
C VAL A 306 0.76 24.05 1.77
N ASN A 307 1.38 25.23 1.76
CA ASN A 307 0.68 26.49 1.54
C ASN A 307 0.12 26.64 0.12
N ASP A 308 0.91 26.32 -0.91
CA ASP A 308 0.49 26.35 -2.33
C ASP A 308 -0.72 25.47 -2.58
N LEU A 309 -0.84 24.36 -1.85
CA LEU A 309 -1.95 23.40 -1.91
C LEU A 309 -3.15 23.79 -1.03
N ASN A 310 -3.06 24.89 -0.29
CA ASN A 310 -4.08 25.37 0.66
C ASN A 310 -4.46 24.31 1.73
N PHE A 311 -3.52 23.48 2.15
CA PHE A 311 -3.77 22.41 3.13
C PHE A 311 -4.07 22.95 4.54
N LEU A 312 -3.62 24.16 4.87
CA LEU A 312 -3.82 24.78 6.19
C LEU A 312 -5.12 25.59 6.31
N ASN A 313 -5.76 25.94 5.19
CA ASN A 313 -6.97 26.78 5.14
C ASN A 313 -8.27 25.96 5.26
#